data_5364f3c3d76244097274c6f2c2c237df
#
_entry.id   5364f3c3d76244097274c6f2c2c237df
#
_cell.length_a   1.000
_cell.length_b   1.000
_cell.length_c   1.000
_cell.angle_alpha   90.00
_cell.angle_beta   90.00
_cell.angle_gamma   90.00
#
_symmetry.space_group_name_H-M   'P 1'
#
loop_
_entity.id
_entity.type
_entity.pdbx_description
1 polymer ?
#
loop_
_entity_poly.entity_id
_entity_poly.type
_entity_poly.pdbx_seq_one_letter_code
_entity_poly.pdbx_strand_id
1 'polypeptide(L)'
;MKKTTKLTALVLALVLTLALALTGCGKKTTTIQIAVPNDTTNEARALLLLEQQGIIKLKDGAGITATKNDIVENPHNVEIVEAEAARLPDMKQDVDYAVINSNYAINAGLNPLKDALAIEGSSSAYGNILCVKEGNENEPKILALKAALESKQVADFISEKYAGSVVSTVTNPTDGYDASVDYAALS
;
A
#
# COMPACT_ATOMS: atom_id res chain seq x y z
N MET A 1 66.13 -30.77 15.16
CA MET A 1 64.70 -30.88 15.64
C MET A 1 64.05 -29.54 16.01
N LYS A 2 64.69 -28.53 16.64
CA LYS A 2 64.02 -27.24 17.01
C LYS A 2 63.66 -26.28 15.86
N LYS A 3 64.26 -26.38 14.66
CA LYS A 3 64.02 -25.52 13.51
C LYS A 3 62.80 -25.96 12.71
N THR A 4 62.52 -27.25 12.61
CA THR A 4 61.40 -27.83 11.88
C THR A 4 60.10 -27.59 12.62
N THR A 5 60.05 -27.66 13.96
CA THR A 5 58.86 -27.36 14.77
C THR A 5 58.44 -25.87 14.73
N LYS A 6 59.42 -24.96 14.60
CA LYS A 6 59.10 -23.52 14.44
C LYS A 6 58.53 -23.21 13.04
N LEU A 7 59.02 -23.88 12.00
CA LEU A 7 58.51 -23.71 10.64
C LEU A 7 57.09 -24.26 10.48
N THR A 8 56.82 -25.45 11.06
CA THR A 8 55.46 -26.02 11.04
C THR A 8 54.45 -25.19 11.84
N ALA A 9 54.85 -24.62 12.99
CA ALA A 9 53.98 -23.70 13.74
C ALA A 9 53.68 -22.40 12.98
N LEU A 10 54.67 -21.87 12.25
CA LEU A 10 54.49 -20.65 11.44
C LEU A 10 53.55 -20.89 10.25
N VAL A 11 53.69 -22.02 9.56
CA VAL A 11 52.79 -22.41 8.45
C VAL A 11 51.36 -22.66 8.94
N LEU A 12 51.18 -23.31 10.10
CA LEU A 12 49.87 -23.53 10.67
C LEU A 12 49.21 -22.22 11.08
N ALA A 13 49.93 -21.28 11.67
CA ALA A 13 49.42 -19.95 12.00
C ALA A 13 49.02 -19.15 10.75
N LEU A 14 49.80 -19.25 9.67
CA LEU A 14 49.48 -18.57 8.39
C LEU A 14 48.24 -19.18 7.72
N VAL A 15 48.06 -20.48 7.77
CA VAL A 15 46.86 -21.17 7.24
C VAL A 15 45.62 -20.84 8.06
N LEU A 16 45.72 -20.75 9.40
CA LEU A 16 44.63 -20.33 10.26
C LEU A 16 44.22 -18.88 10.02
N THR A 17 45.15 -17.96 9.82
CA THR A 17 44.83 -16.55 9.54
C THR A 17 44.25 -16.38 8.15
N LEU A 18 44.67 -17.17 7.15
CA LEU A 18 44.09 -17.15 5.82
C LEU A 18 42.67 -17.73 5.79
N ALA A 19 42.40 -18.76 6.59
CA ALA A 19 41.05 -19.34 6.74
C ALA A 19 40.04 -18.36 7.41
N LEU A 20 40.51 -17.56 8.37
CA LEU A 20 39.67 -16.52 9.00
C LEU A 20 39.39 -15.33 8.07
N ALA A 21 40.27 -15.04 7.09
CA ALA A 21 40.06 -13.97 6.13
C ALA A 21 39.03 -14.34 5.02
N LEU A 22 38.78 -15.63 4.81
CA LEU A 22 37.82 -16.12 3.80
C LEU A 22 36.37 -16.25 4.32
N THR A 23 36.13 -16.08 5.62
CA THR A 23 34.78 -16.19 6.20
C THR A 23 34.04 -14.86 6.34
N GLY A 24 34.54 -13.77 5.76
CA GLY A 24 34.01 -12.43 6.05
C GLY A 24 33.63 -11.56 4.87
N CYS A 25 32.88 -12.03 3.89
CA CYS A 25 32.11 -11.15 3.00
C CYS A 25 30.99 -11.90 2.30
N GLY A 26 30.13 -12.54 3.07
CA GLY A 26 28.74 -12.69 2.65
C GLY A 26 28.11 -11.30 2.79
N LYS A 27 27.75 -10.64 1.69
CA LYS A 27 26.79 -9.52 1.76
C LYS A 27 25.61 -10.06 2.56
N LYS A 28 25.42 -9.61 3.81
CA LYS A 28 24.13 -9.71 4.47
C LYS A 28 23.17 -8.93 3.57
N THR A 29 22.43 -9.60 2.73
CA THR A 29 21.25 -9.02 2.11
C THR A 29 20.32 -8.75 3.28
N THR A 30 20.31 -7.51 3.74
CA THR A 30 19.32 -7.05 4.71
C THR A 30 17.96 -7.20 4.04
N THR A 31 17.12 -8.02 4.61
CA THR A 31 15.71 -8.15 4.18
C THR A 31 15.01 -6.84 4.50
N ILE A 32 14.31 -6.27 3.53
CA ILE A 32 13.51 -5.05 3.71
C ILE A 32 12.11 -5.49 4.11
N GLN A 33 11.65 -5.11 5.29
CA GLN A 33 10.32 -5.44 5.78
C GLN A 33 9.32 -4.35 5.38
N ILE A 34 8.25 -4.74 4.66
CA ILE A 34 7.16 -3.84 4.28
C ILE A 34 5.85 -4.37 4.86
N ALA A 35 5.27 -3.62 5.79
CA ALA A 35 3.97 -3.95 6.36
C ALA A 35 2.84 -3.54 5.41
N VAL A 36 1.86 -4.43 5.21
CA VAL A 36 0.69 -4.23 4.36
C VAL A 36 -0.59 -4.67 5.09
N PRO A 37 -1.78 -4.15 4.71
CA PRO A 37 -3.05 -4.66 5.24
C PRO A 37 -3.24 -6.15 4.96
N ASN A 38 -3.86 -6.87 5.90
CA ASN A 38 -4.10 -8.31 5.79
C ASN A 38 -5.49 -8.67 5.23
N ASP A 39 -6.32 -7.69 4.92
CA ASP A 39 -7.58 -7.94 4.22
C ASP A 39 -7.36 -7.99 2.71
N THR A 40 -8.08 -8.90 2.04
CA THR A 40 -7.88 -9.24 0.62
C THR A 40 -7.86 -8.02 -0.31
N THR A 41 -8.74 -7.05 -0.08
CA THR A 41 -8.86 -5.87 -0.94
C THR A 41 -7.67 -4.92 -0.77
N ASN A 42 -7.30 -4.62 0.47
CA ASN A 42 -6.23 -3.66 0.74
C ASN A 42 -4.84 -4.30 0.62
N GLU A 43 -4.68 -5.61 0.84
CA GLU A 43 -3.44 -6.33 0.52
C GLU A 43 -3.15 -6.21 -0.98
N ALA A 44 -4.11 -6.59 -1.85
CA ALA A 44 -3.95 -6.49 -3.29
C ALA A 44 -3.59 -5.07 -3.73
N ARG A 45 -4.27 -4.08 -3.16
CA ARG A 45 -4.02 -2.65 -3.43
C ARG A 45 -2.61 -2.23 -3.03
N ALA A 46 -2.13 -2.66 -1.87
CA ALA A 46 -0.78 -2.39 -1.41
C ALA A 46 0.28 -3.02 -2.32
N LEU A 47 0.07 -4.27 -2.73
CA LEU A 47 0.99 -4.97 -3.63
C LEU A 47 1.04 -4.33 -5.02
N LEU A 48 -0.09 -3.89 -5.55
CA LEU A 48 -0.15 -3.14 -6.82
C LEU A 48 0.60 -1.80 -6.74
N LEU A 49 0.53 -1.10 -5.59
CA LEU A 49 1.33 0.10 -5.37
C LEU A 49 2.83 -0.22 -5.37
N LEU A 50 3.25 -1.28 -4.69
CA LEU A 50 4.66 -1.72 -4.67
C LEU A 50 5.15 -2.12 -6.06
N GLU A 51 4.31 -2.77 -6.87
CA GLU A 51 4.61 -3.08 -8.27
C GLU A 51 4.75 -1.82 -9.11
N GLN A 52 3.83 -0.87 -8.98
CA GLN A 52 3.90 0.43 -9.67
C GLN A 52 5.18 1.20 -9.35
N GLN A 53 5.71 1.04 -8.13
CA GLN A 53 6.99 1.63 -7.72
C GLN A 53 8.21 0.81 -8.15
N GLY A 54 8.01 -0.33 -8.82
CA GLY A 54 9.12 -1.22 -9.27
C GLY A 54 9.81 -1.97 -8.14
N ILE A 55 9.18 -2.08 -6.97
CA ILE A 55 9.74 -2.75 -5.79
C ILE A 55 9.60 -4.27 -5.91
N ILE A 56 8.48 -4.74 -6.43
CA ILE A 56 8.16 -6.15 -6.70
C ILE A 56 7.55 -6.26 -8.09
N LYS A 57 7.40 -7.50 -8.59
CA LYS A 57 6.57 -7.79 -9.74
C LYS A 57 5.57 -8.89 -9.38
N LEU A 58 4.32 -8.68 -9.73
CA LEU A 58 3.25 -9.65 -9.57
C LEU A 58 3.12 -10.51 -10.82
N LYS A 59 2.54 -11.70 -10.68
CA LYS A 59 2.20 -12.54 -11.83
C LYS A 59 1.17 -11.84 -12.71
N ASP A 60 1.22 -12.07 -14.00
CA ASP A 60 0.26 -11.53 -14.95
C ASP A 60 -1.18 -11.90 -14.54
N GLY A 61 -2.06 -10.90 -14.54
CA GLY A 61 -3.47 -11.08 -14.21
C GLY A 61 -3.80 -11.21 -12.71
N ALA A 62 -2.86 -11.04 -11.78
CA ALA A 62 -3.14 -11.04 -10.34
C ALA A 62 -4.16 -9.95 -9.96
N GLY A 63 -3.98 -8.73 -10.47
CA GLY A 63 -4.94 -7.63 -10.37
C GLY A 63 -5.45 -7.37 -8.94
N ILE A 64 -6.75 -7.12 -8.84
CA ILE A 64 -7.42 -6.74 -7.57
C ILE A 64 -7.56 -7.90 -6.56
N THR A 65 -7.08 -9.07 -6.88
CA THR A 65 -7.06 -10.26 -5.99
C THR A 65 -5.65 -10.71 -5.64
N ALA A 66 -4.65 -9.89 -5.94
CA ALA A 66 -3.25 -10.19 -5.67
C ALA A 66 -3.01 -10.45 -4.19
N THR A 67 -2.17 -11.44 -3.91
CA THR A 67 -1.64 -11.75 -2.58
C THR A 67 -0.12 -11.79 -2.63
N LYS A 68 0.55 -11.80 -1.50
CA LYS A 68 2.02 -11.94 -1.46
C LYS A 68 2.55 -13.18 -2.18
N ASN A 69 1.71 -14.24 -2.34
CA ASN A 69 2.07 -15.46 -3.06
C ASN A 69 2.12 -15.25 -4.59
N ASP A 70 1.62 -14.12 -5.07
CA ASP A 70 1.60 -13.75 -6.48
C ASP A 70 2.85 -12.96 -6.90
N ILE A 71 3.78 -12.70 -5.97
CA ILE A 71 5.05 -12.03 -6.26
C ILE A 71 5.96 -13.00 -7.03
N VAL A 72 6.31 -12.64 -8.27
CA VAL A 72 7.17 -13.44 -9.15
C VAL A 72 8.60 -12.89 -9.25
N GLU A 73 8.80 -11.59 -9.01
CA GLU A 73 10.13 -10.99 -8.90
C GLU A 73 10.22 -10.12 -7.65
N ASN A 74 11.32 -10.27 -6.93
CA ASN A 74 11.60 -9.55 -5.69
C ASN A 74 13.08 -9.13 -5.64
N PRO A 75 13.49 -8.17 -6.49
CA PRO A 75 14.88 -7.81 -6.67
C PRO A 75 15.50 -7.14 -5.43
N HIS A 76 14.67 -6.59 -4.54
CA HIS A 76 15.08 -5.87 -3.34
C HIS A 76 15.05 -6.74 -2.07
N ASN A 77 14.76 -8.05 -2.20
CA ASN A 77 14.62 -8.97 -1.06
C ASN A 77 13.62 -8.43 0.01
N VAL A 78 12.43 -8.05 -0.45
CA VAL A 78 11.35 -7.56 0.40
C VAL A 78 10.65 -8.72 1.10
N GLU A 79 10.39 -8.57 2.38
CA GLU A 79 9.49 -9.42 3.17
C GLU A 79 8.18 -8.68 3.40
N ILE A 80 7.07 -9.26 2.95
CA ILE A 80 5.73 -8.70 3.16
C ILE A 80 5.22 -9.15 4.52
N VAL A 81 4.97 -8.18 5.40
CA VAL A 81 4.43 -8.36 6.75
C VAL A 81 2.96 -7.95 6.76
N GLU A 82 2.06 -8.93 6.84
CA GLU A 82 0.61 -8.68 6.85
C GLU A 82 0.13 -8.32 8.26
N ALA A 83 -0.67 -7.27 8.38
CA ALA A 83 -1.25 -6.82 9.64
C ALA A 83 -2.61 -6.17 9.45
N GLU A 84 -3.40 -6.07 10.53
CA GLU A 84 -4.63 -5.28 10.51
C GLU A 84 -4.34 -3.83 10.08
N ALA A 85 -5.14 -3.32 9.13
CA ALA A 85 -4.96 -1.98 8.55
C ALA A 85 -4.90 -0.86 9.61
N ALA A 86 -5.69 -0.97 10.67
CA ALA A 86 -5.71 -0.01 11.78
C ALA A 86 -4.40 0.03 12.58
N ARG A 87 -3.57 -1.03 12.55
CA ARG A 87 -2.31 -1.12 13.29
C ARG A 87 -1.10 -0.62 12.51
N LEU A 88 -1.22 -0.52 11.18
CA LEU A 88 -0.09 -0.16 10.32
C LEU A 88 0.56 1.20 10.65
N PRO A 89 -0.17 2.25 11.07
CA PRO A 89 0.47 3.49 11.49
C PRO A 89 1.43 3.33 12.66
N ASP A 90 1.15 2.44 13.60
CA ASP A 90 2.00 2.17 14.76
C ASP A 90 3.19 1.29 14.36
N MET A 91 2.98 0.32 13.46
CA MET A 91 4.02 -0.61 13.01
C MET A 91 5.15 0.05 12.22
N LYS A 92 4.98 1.27 11.71
CA LYS A 92 6.03 2.00 10.97
C LYS A 92 7.34 2.17 11.75
N GLN A 93 7.34 1.94 13.06
CA GLN A 93 8.54 1.97 13.89
C GLN A 93 9.26 0.61 13.97
N ASP A 94 8.55 -0.47 13.62
CA ASP A 94 9.02 -1.85 13.77
C ASP A 94 9.44 -2.47 12.42
N VAL A 95 9.09 -1.82 11.31
CA VAL A 95 9.39 -2.27 9.92
C VAL A 95 10.08 -1.14 9.14
N ASP A 96 10.69 -1.48 8.00
CA ASP A 96 11.36 -0.46 7.17
C ASP A 96 10.36 0.45 6.45
N TYR A 97 9.22 -0.11 6.00
CA TYR A 97 8.13 0.64 5.35
C TYR A 97 6.78 0.06 5.73
N ALA A 98 5.73 0.89 5.63
CA ALA A 98 4.34 0.47 5.80
C ALA A 98 3.44 1.09 4.73
N VAL A 99 2.57 0.29 4.11
CA VAL A 99 1.53 0.77 3.19
C VAL A 99 0.25 0.97 3.98
N ILE A 100 -0.15 2.23 4.15
CA ILE A 100 -1.20 2.64 5.08
C ILE A 100 -2.34 3.29 4.32
N ASN A 101 -3.58 2.84 4.52
CA ASN A 101 -4.76 3.49 3.97
C ASN A 101 -4.90 4.91 4.52
N SER A 102 -5.29 5.86 3.68
CA SER A 102 -5.32 7.30 4.02
C SER A 102 -6.13 7.63 5.26
N ASN A 103 -7.27 6.96 5.48
CA ASN A 103 -8.09 7.17 6.68
C ASN A 103 -7.35 6.81 7.98
N TYR A 104 -6.60 5.72 8.00
CA TYR A 104 -5.80 5.34 9.17
C TYR A 104 -4.58 6.24 9.35
N ALA A 105 -3.94 6.65 8.26
CA ALA A 105 -2.84 7.60 8.30
C ALA A 105 -3.30 8.94 8.91
N ILE A 106 -4.42 9.49 8.43
CA ILE A 106 -4.99 10.76 8.93
C ILE A 106 -5.38 10.65 10.41
N ASN A 107 -6.02 9.55 10.81
CA ASN A 107 -6.40 9.32 12.21
C ASN A 107 -5.18 9.21 13.14
N ALA A 108 -4.05 8.76 12.62
CA ALA A 108 -2.76 8.72 13.33
C ALA A 108 -1.97 10.05 13.26
N GLY A 109 -2.56 11.11 12.73
CA GLY A 109 -1.93 12.43 12.63
C GLY A 109 -0.92 12.58 11.49
N LEU A 110 -0.88 11.60 10.56
CA LEU A 110 -0.04 11.67 9.36
C LEU A 110 -0.76 12.43 8.25
N ASN A 111 0.00 13.14 7.43
CA ASN A 111 -0.50 13.78 6.22
C ASN A 111 -0.01 12.97 5.00
N PRO A 112 -0.88 12.20 4.31
CA PRO A 112 -0.47 11.36 3.20
C PRO A 112 0.27 12.11 2.09
N LEU A 113 -0.09 13.38 1.81
CA LEU A 113 0.57 14.17 0.77
C LEU A 113 1.97 14.68 1.15
N LYS A 114 2.28 14.75 2.45
CA LYS A 114 3.56 15.28 2.94
C LYS A 114 4.49 14.20 3.46
N ASP A 115 3.90 13.17 4.09
CA ASP A 115 4.65 12.18 4.86
C ASP A 115 4.85 10.88 4.09
N ALA A 116 4.07 10.64 3.00
CA ALA A 116 4.23 9.44 2.19
C ALA A 116 5.38 9.56 1.18
N LEU A 117 6.09 8.47 0.97
CA LEU A 117 7.12 8.34 -0.07
C LEU A 117 6.50 8.07 -1.45
N ALA A 118 5.34 7.41 -1.48
CA ALA A 118 4.55 7.13 -2.66
C ALA A 118 3.06 7.13 -2.32
N ILE A 119 2.22 7.53 -3.27
CA ILE A 119 0.76 7.54 -3.15
C ILE A 119 0.17 6.88 -4.38
N GLU A 120 -0.90 6.11 -4.17
CA GLU A 120 -1.72 5.56 -5.24
C GLU A 120 -2.30 6.66 -6.13
N GLY A 121 -2.20 6.46 -7.45
CA GLY A 121 -2.66 7.45 -8.43
C GLY A 121 -4.18 7.56 -8.52
N SER A 122 -4.67 8.64 -9.14
CA SER A 122 -6.11 8.91 -9.36
C SER A 122 -6.80 7.90 -10.29
N SER A 123 -6.04 7.08 -11.02
CA SER A 123 -6.55 6.00 -11.88
C SER A 123 -6.81 4.70 -11.13
N SER A 124 -6.80 4.73 -9.79
CA SER A 124 -7.08 3.58 -8.94
C SER A 124 -8.44 2.98 -9.24
N ALA A 125 -8.48 1.64 -9.36
CA ALA A 125 -9.72 0.88 -9.50
C ALA A 125 -10.57 0.83 -8.20
N TYR A 126 -10.08 1.40 -7.11
CA TYR A 126 -10.65 1.31 -5.77
C TYR A 126 -11.45 2.54 -5.35
N GLY A 127 -12.03 3.27 -6.32
CA GLY A 127 -12.98 4.34 -6.01
C GLY A 127 -14.20 3.81 -5.27
N ASN A 128 -14.70 4.56 -4.27
CA ASN A 128 -15.95 4.21 -3.61
C ASN A 128 -17.12 4.40 -4.58
N ILE A 129 -18.07 3.48 -4.54
CA ILE A 129 -19.25 3.46 -5.44
C ILE A 129 -20.54 3.30 -4.63
N LEU A 130 -21.66 3.79 -5.17
CA LEU A 130 -23.00 3.50 -4.68
C LEU A 130 -23.52 2.24 -5.37
N CYS A 131 -23.68 1.16 -4.60
CA CYS A 131 -24.27 -0.08 -5.09
C CYS A 131 -25.74 -0.16 -4.70
N VAL A 132 -26.58 -0.59 -5.64
CA VAL A 132 -28.01 -0.83 -5.43
C VAL A 132 -28.39 -2.21 -5.97
N LYS A 133 -29.56 -2.72 -5.56
CA LYS A 133 -30.12 -3.94 -6.15
C LYS A 133 -30.45 -3.67 -7.62
N GLU A 134 -30.14 -4.62 -8.50
CA GLU A 134 -30.48 -4.59 -9.91
C GLU A 134 -31.97 -4.28 -10.11
N GLY A 135 -32.27 -3.31 -10.98
CA GLY A 135 -33.62 -2.82 -11.27
C GLY A 135 -34.08 -1.68 -10.36
N ASN A 136 -33.30 -1.30 -9.33
CA ASN A 136 -33.63 -0.20 -8.42
C ASN A 136 -32.88 1.10 -8.73
N GLU A 137 -32.08 1.14 -9.78
CA GLU A 137 -31.16 2.24 -10.12
C GLU A 137 -31.91 3.57 -10.28
N ASN A 138 -33.15 3.50 -10.79
CA ASN A 138 -33.98 4.66 -11.06
C ASN A 138 -35.06 4.89 -9.98
N GLU A 139 -35.03 4.20 -8.85
CA GLU A 139 -35.93 4.53 -7.77
C GLU A 139 -35.71 5.96 -7.26
N PRO A 140 -36.78 6.76 -7.00
CA PRO A 140 -36.66 8.18 -6.59
C PRO A 140 -35.71 8.39 -5.41
N LYS A 141 -35.77 7.52 -4.41
CA LYS A 141 -34.85 7.57 -3.24
C LYS A 141 -33.38 7.34 -3.60
N ILE A 142 -33.12 6.52 -4.63
CA ILE A 142 -31.74 6.24 -5.10
C ILE A 142 -31.24 7.43 -5.90
N LEU A 143 -32.06 8.00 -6.78
CA LEU A 143 -31.71 9.21 -7.54
C LEU A 143 -31.44 10.40 -6.61
N ALA A 144 -32.26 10.58 -5.57
CA ALA A 144 -32.07 11.61 -4.55
C ALA A 144 -30.73 11.40 -3.78
N LEU A 145 -30.45 10.16 -3.36
CA LEU A 145 -29.19 9.81 -2.69
C LEU A 145 -27.97 10.04 -3.60
N LYS A 146 -28.08 9.63 -4.87
CA LYS A 146 -27.04 9.86 -5.88
C LYS A 146 -26.77 11.36 -6.04
N ALA A 147 -27.82 12.18 -6.20
CA ALA A 147 -27.69 13.62 -6.31
C ALA A 147 -26.99 14.24 -5.09
N ALA A 148 -27.34 13.78 -3.87
CA ALA A 148 -26.69 14.24 -2.65
C ALA A 148 -25.20 13.89 -2.61
N LEU A 149 -24.84 12.64 -2.95
CA LEU A 149 -23.44 12.16 -2.91
C LEU A 149 -22.56 12.80 -4.01
N GLU A 150 -23.14 13.08 -5.18
CA GLU A 150 -22.43 13.70 -6.31
C GLU A 150 -22.46 15.24 -6.26
N SER A 151 -22.87 15.82 -5.14
CA SER A 151 -23.00 17.26 -4.99
C SER A 151 -21.65 17.97 -4.86
N LYS A 152 -21.63 19.24 -5.29
CA LYS A 152 -20.52 20.14 -5.04
C LYS A 152 -20.24 20.30 -3.54
N GLN A 153 -21.26 20.29 -2.71
CA GLN A 153 -21.12 20.36 -1.25
C GLN A 153 -20.28 19.19 -0.70
N VAL A 154 -20.53 17.96 -1.18
CA VAL A 154 -19.74 16.79 -0.80
C VAL A 154 -18.32 16.86 -1.36
N ALA A 155 -18.14 17.30 -2.61
CA ALA A 155 -16.82 17.47 -3.21
C ALA A 155 -15.97 18.51 -2.45
N ASP A 156 -16.56 19.65 -2.10
CA ASP A 156 -15.90 20.70 -1.31
C ASP A 156 -15.53 20.18 0.10
N PHE A 157 -16.47 19.48 0.77
CA PHE A 157 -16.21 18.87 2.08
C PHE A 157 -15.02 17.87 2.03
N ILE A 158 -14.95 17.02 1.01
CA ILE A 158 -13.84 16.09 0.83
C ILE A 158 -12.53 16.86 0.68
N SER A 159 -12.52 17.89 -0.18
CA SER A 159 -11.33 18.71 -0.42
C SER A 159 -10.85 19.44 0.84
N GLU A 160 -11.76 20.05 1.58
CA GLU A 160 -11.44 20.79 2.80
C GLU A 160 -10.97 19.86 3.93
N LYS A 161 -11.73 18.78 4.18
CA LYS A 161 -11.46 17.87 5.28
C LYS A 161 -10.15 17.08 5.10
N TYR A 162 -9.87 16.66 3.89
CA TYR A 162 -8.76 15.75 3.60
C TYR A 162 -7.57 16.44 2.91
N ALA A 163 -7.68 17.75 2.65
CA ALA A 163 -6.60 18.57 2.07
C ALA A 163 -5.91 17.91 0.85
N GLY A 164 -6.70 17.23 0.01
CA GLY A 164 -6.24 16.53 -1.21
C GLY A 164 -5.70 15.11 -1.00
N SER A 165 -5.60 14.62 0.23
CA SER A 165 -5.19 13.21 0.48
C SER A 165 -6.30 12.19 0.22
N VAL A 166 -7.54 12.65 0.06
CA VAL A 166 -8.67 11.91 -0.50
C VAL A 166 -9.26 12.74 -1.62
N VAL A 167 -9.52 12.14 -2.76
CA VAL A 167 -9.99 12.83 -3.97
C VAL A 167 -11.38 12.33 -4.33
N SER A 168 -12.30 13.26 -4.63
CA SER A 168 -13.59 12.90 -5.20
C SER A 168 -13.41 12.27 -6.58
N THR A 169 -14.12 11.16 -6.85
CA THR A 169 -14.17 10.54 -8.18
C THR A 169 -15.22 11.20 -9.08
N VAL A 170 -16.02 12.11 -8.55
CA VAL A 170 -17.03 12.85 -9.30
C VAL A 170 -16.38 14.01 -10.04
N THR A 171 -16.34 13.93 -11.37
CA THR A 171 -15.69 14.93 -12.22
C THR A 171 -16.54 16.17 -12.48
N ASN A 172 -17.87 16.04 -12.43
CA ASN A 172 -18.83 17.12 -12.65
C ASN A 172 -19.84 17.13 -11.49
N PRO A 173 -19.49 17.70 -10.33
CA PRO A 173 -20.39 17.77 -9.19
C PRO A 173 -21.67 18.55 -9.52
N THR A 174 -22.81 18.06 -9.06
CA THR A 174 -24.13 18.67 -9.24
C THR A 174 -24.47 19.64 -8.10
N ASP A 175 -25.60 20.33 -8.20
CA ASP A 175 -26.10 21.19 -7.10
C ASP A 175 -26.55 20.38 -5.88
N GLY A 176 -26.71 19.07 -6.04
CA GLY A 176 -27.03 18.14 -4.96
C GLY A 176 -28.50 17.77 -4.86
N TYR A 177 -28.90 17.29 -3.67
CA TYR A 177 -30.30 16.99 -3.39
C TYR A 177 -31.12 18.29 -3.27
N ASP A 178 -32.22 18.37 -4.03
CA ASP A 178 -33.20 19.44 -3.96
C ASP A 178 -34.56 18.85 -3.61
N ALA A 179 -35.12 19.25 -2.47
CA ALA A 179 -36.43 18.79 -2.00
C ALA A 179 -37.61 19.23 -2.90
N SER A 180 -37.42 20.21 -3.78
CA SER A 180 -38.41 20.66 -4.75
C SER A 180 -38.44 19.82 -6.03
N VAL A 181 -37.41 18.99 -6.27
CA VAL A 181 -37.31 18.12 -7.45
C VAL A 181 -38.15 16.85 -7.23
N ASP A 182 -39.01 16.55 -8.17
CA ASP A 182 -39.68 15.24 -8.22
C ASP A 182 -38.78 14.20 -8.83
N TYR A 183 -38.01 13.52 -7.98
CA TYR A 183 -37.13 12.46 -8.38
C TYR A 183 -37.85 11.24 -8.99
N ALA A 184 -39.17 11.10 -8.78
CA ALA A 184 -39.98 10.07 -9.42
C ALA A 184 -40.18 10.34 -10.91
N ALA A 185 -40.20 11.62 -11.31
CA ALA A 185 -40.33 12.01 -12.71
C ALA A 185 -39.01 11.85 -13.51
N LEU A 186 -37.89 11.57 -12.85
CA LEU A 186 -36.58 11.35 -13.48
C LEU A 186 -36.27 9.87 -13.78
N SER A 187 -37.17 8.97 -13.38
CA SER A 187 -37.01 7.51 -13.54
C SER A 187 -37.38 7.01 -14.94
#